data_91c532532cdefbbce1638cc1c87abe3d
#
_entry.id   91c532532cdefbbce1638cc1c87abe3d
#
_cell.length_a   1.000
_cell.length_b   1.000
_cell.length_c   1.000
_cell.angle_alpha   90.00
_cell.angle_beta   90.00
_cell.angle_gamma   90.00
#
_symmetry.space_group_name_H-M   'P 1'
#
loop_
_entity.id
_entity.type
_entity.pdbx_description
1 polymer ?
#
loop_
_entity_poly.entity_id
_entity_poly.type
_entity_poly.pdbx_seq_one_letter_code
_entity_poly.pdbx_strand_id
1 'polypeptide(L)'
;ERNDLSRAATPGTVQVTGFAELETHPHVFHLVSTVEAELPDARDLSELLAVMSPGGSITGAPKRRVMQLIDRYERSPRGVYTGSLGYITADGDCDLSILIRCATHVGRCDKAGLYRIGAGGGITIESDPDAEYDEAMQKAQALLDALDCDVSDSDVHDGRQGQWHD
;
A
#
# COMPACT_ATOMS: atom_id res chain seq x y z
N GLU A 1 -9.07 7.59 -4.99
CA GLU A 1 -8.07 8.54 -5.49
C GLU A 1 -8.71 9.86 -5.93
N ARG A 2 -9.70 9.85 -6.83
CA ARG A 2 -10.37 11.07 -7.29
C ARG A 2 -10.95 11.92 -6.15
N ASN A 3 -11.60 11.29 -5.16
CA ASN A 3 -12.15 12.02 -4.01
C ASN A 3 -11.06 12.60 -3.11
N ASP A 4 -9.96 11.90 -2.95
CA ASP A 4 -8.84 12.36 -2.14
C ASP A 4 -8.14 13.54 -2.82
N LEU A 5 -7.81 13.39 -4.10
CA LEU A 5 -7.19 14.46 -4.88
C LEU A 5 -8.06 15.72 -4.95
N SER A 6 -9.40 15.58 -5.01
CA SER A 6 -10.33 16.71 -5.05
C SER A 6 -10.29 17.61 -3.81
N ARG A 7 -9.75 17.13 -2.69
CA ARG A 7 -9.59 17.92 -1.46
C ARG A 7 -8.37 18.83 -1.48
N ALA A 8 -7.40 18.49 -2.31
CA ALA A 8 -6.15 19.25 -2.46
C ALA A 8 -6.13 20.11 -3.73
N ALA A 9 -6.87 19.71 -4.75
CA ALA A 9 -6.86 20.29 -6.08
C ALA A 9 -7.65 21.59 -6.18
N THR A 10 -7.35 22.37 -7.20
CA THR A 10 -8.17 23.49 -7.66
C THR A 10 -9.55 22.96 -8.06
N PRO A 11 -10.66 23.54 -7.56
CA PRO A 11 -12.00 23.06 -7.86
C PRO A 11 -12.28 22.98 -9.37
N GLY A 12 -12.78 21.81 -9.82
CA GLY A 12 -13.15 21.59 -11.21
C GLY A 12 -12.02 21.10 -12.12
N THR A 13 -10.78 20.93 -11.61
CA THR A 13 -9.63 20.48 -12.42
C THR A 13 -9.38 18.97 -12.35
N VAL A 14 -10.02 18.26 -11.42
CA VAL A 14 -9.81 16.81 -11.27
C VAL A 14 -10.40 16.06 -12.45
N GLN A 15 -9.58 15.32 -13.15
CA GLN A 15 -9.93 14.55 -14.34
C GLN A 15 -9.45 13.12 -14.23
N VAL A 16 -10.20 12.17 -14.81
CA VAL A 16 -9.77 10.80 -15.02
C VAL A 16 -9.26 10.71 -16.45
N THR A 17 -7.97 10.64 -16.64
CA THR A 17 -7.30 10.64 -17.94
C THR A 17 -7.07 9.23 -18.49
N GLY A 18 -7.03 8.21 -17.61
CA GLY A 18 -7.04 6.80 -17.95
C GLY A 18 -8.01 6.04 -17.05
N PHE A 19 -8.78 5.10 -17.61
CA PHE A 19 -9.75 4.32 -16.83
C PHE A 19 -9.66 2.83 -17.14
N ALA A 20 -9.31 2.04 -16.13
CA ALA A 20 -9.23 0.58 -16.19
C ALA A 20 -8.40 0.06 -17.40
N GLU A 21 -7.28 0.70 -17.66
CA GLU A 21 -6.34 0.31 -18.72
C GLU A 21 -5.57 -0.92 -18.28
N LEU A 22 -5.50 -1.91 -19.16
CA LEU A 22 -4.78 -3.15 -18.88
C LEU A 22 -3.31 -2.98 -19.18
N GLU A 23 -2.49 -2.97 -18.15
CA GLU A 23 -1.03 -3.03 -18.28
C GLU A 23 -0.54 -4.48 -18.11
N THR A 24 0.25 -4.94 -19.10
CA THR A 24 0.81 -6.29 -19.12
C THR A 24 2.27 -6.25 -18.68
N HIS A 25 2.58 -6.95 -17.62
CA HIS A 25 3.93 -7.17 -17.13
C HIS A 25 4.30 -8.67 -17.21
N PRO A 26 5.57 -9.06 -17.17
CA PRO A 26 5.99 -10.46 -17.39
C PRO A 26 5.30 -11.51 -16.53
N HIS A 27 4.83 -11.13 -15.35
CA HIS A 27 4.23 -12.06 -14.38
C HIS A 27 2.85 -11.64 -13.85
N VAL A 28 2.37 -10.45 -14.23
CA VAL A 28 1.11 -9.92 -13.69
C VAL A 28 0.42 -9.00 -14.69
N PHE A 29 -0.89 -8.93 -14.58
CA PHE A 29 -1.72 -7.92 -15.25
C PHE A 29 -2.18 -6.89 -14.22
N HIS A 30 -2.08 -5.62 -14.58
CA HIS A 30 -2.60 -4.54 -13.75
C HIS A 30 -3.73 -3.81 -14.48
N LEU A 31 -4.80 -3.53 -13.75
CA LEU A 31 -5.81 -2.56 -14.18
C LEU A 31 -5.44 -1.22 -13.58
N VAL A 32 -5.03 -0.29 -14.41
CA VAL A 32 -4.55 1.03 -14.00
C VAL A 32 -5.57 2.10 -14.37
N SER A 33 -5.77 3.04 -13.47
CA SER A 33 -6.55 4.25 -13.74
C SER A 33 -5.73 5.46 -13.33
N THR A 34 -5.72 6.48 -14.18
CA THR A 34 -4.99 7.73 -13.97
C THR A 34 -5.95 8.85 -13.62
N VAL A 35 -5.64 9.56 -12.55
CA VAL A 35 -6.38 10.75 -12.10
C VAL A 35 -5.40 11.91 -11.99
N GLU A 36 -5.72 13.02 -12.63
CA GLU A 36 -4.90 14.22 -12.66
C GLU A 36 -5.68 15.43 -12.14
N ALA A 37 -4.97 16.39 -11.61
CA ALA A 37 -5.55 17.65 -11.17
C ALA A 37 -4.49 18.75 -11.07
N GLU A 38 -4.94 20.00 -11.16
CA GLU A 38 -4.10 21.18 -10.88
C GLU A 38 -4.11 21.48 -9.39
N LEU A 39 -2.95 21.75 -8.83
CA LEU A 39 -2.81 22.20 -7.45
C LEU A 39 -2.74 23.73 -7.39
N PRO A 40 -3.29 24.37 -6.35
CA PRO A 40 -3.09 25.79 -6.11
C PRO A 40 -1.60 26.09 -5.87
N ASP A 41 -1.10 27.22 -6.43
CA ASP A 41 0.32 27.64 -6.35
C ASP A 41 0.89 27.71 -4.92
N ALA A 42 0.04 27.97 -3.94
CA ALA A 42 0.43 28.09 -2.54
C ALA A 42 0.25 26.79 -1.73
N ARG A 43 -0.01 25.65 -2.39
CA ARG A 43 -0.25 24.40 -1.68
C ARG A 43 1.05 23.83 -1.14
N ASP A 44 1.06 23.52 0.17
CA ASP A 44 2.16 22.81 0.82
C ASP A 44 2.11 21.32 0.43
N LEU A 45 3.25 20.76 0.04
CA LEU A 45 3.41 19.35 -0.26
C LEU A 45 2.99 18.47 0.93
N SER A 46 3.22 18.91 2.16
CA SER A 46 2.79 18.18 3.36
C SER A 46 1.28 18.03 3.46
N GLU A 47 0.52 19.07 3.04
CA GLU A 47 -0.94 18.99 3.00
C GLU A 47 -1.42 18.03 1.91
N LEU A 48 -0.77 18.05 0.74
CA LEU A 48 -1.08 17.10 -0.33
C LEU A 48 -0.86 15.67 0.14
N LEU A 49 0.30 15.39 0.72
CA LEU A 49 0.63 14.06 1.25
C LEU A 49 -0.34 13.61 2.36
N ALA A 50 -0.76 14.51 3.24
CA ALA A 50 -1.72 14.20 4.29
C ALA A 50 -3.12 13.81 3.75
N VAL A 51 -3.50 14.36 2.61
CA VAL A 51 -4.78 14.03 1.95
C VAL A 51 -4.67 12.74 1.15
N MET A 52 -3.57 12.56 0.43
CA MET A 52 -3.37 11.42 -0.47
C MET A 52 -2.94 10.15 0.25
N SER A 53 -2.22 10.26 1.38
CA SER A 53 -1.70 9.10 2.12
C SER A 53 -2.59 8.75 3.33
N PRO A 54 -2.84 7.46 3.58
CA PRO A 54 -2.59 6.33 2.68
C PRO A 54 -3.48 6.37 1.45
N GLY A 55 -3.01 5.79 0.33
CA GLY A 55 -3.74 5.77 -0.93
C GLY A 55 -5.12 5.11 -0.82
N GLY A 56 -6.08 5.56 -1.63
CA GLY A 56 -7.44 5.02 -1.62
C GLY A 56 -7.51 3.55 -2.04
N SER A 57 -6.61 3.10 -2.92
CA SER A 57 -6.45 1.69 -3.29
C SER A 57 -6.00 0.80 -2.12
N ILE A 58 -5.33 1.39 -1.13
CA ILE A 58 -4.87 0.69 0.07
C ILE A 58 -5.96 0.64 1.15
N THR A 59 -6.66 1.74 1.34
CA THR A 59 -7.67 1.85 2.39
C THR A 59 -9.04 1.39 1.93
N GLY A 60 -9.40 1.64 0.67
CA GLY A 60 -10.78 1.51 0.20
C GLY A 60 -11.61 2.77 0.45
N ALA A 61 -12.90 2.67 0.22
CA ALA A 61 -13.85 3.79 0.35
C ALA A 61 -15.07 3.38 1.20
N PRO A 62 -15.54 4.27 2.09
CA PRO A 62 -15.03 5.61 2.46
C PRO A 62 -13.76 5.53 3.32
N LYS A 63 -12.70 6.25 2.94
CA LYS A 63 -11.36 6.16 3.53
C LYS A 63 -11.37 6.15 5.07
N ARG A 64 -11.93 7.17 5.71
CA ARG A 64 -11.93 7.27 7.19
C ARG A 64 -12.59 6.06 7.87
N ARG A 65 -13.70 5.55 7.30
CA ARG A 65 -14.41 4.41 7.88
C ARG A 65 -13.60 3.14 7.75
N VAL A 66 -13.00 2.93 6.59
CA VAL A 66 -12.19 1.73 6.34
C VAL A 66 -10.90 1.76 7.16
N MET A 67 -10.25 2.90 7.32
CA MET A 67 -9.10 3.04 8.23
C MET A 67 -9.45 2.66 9.68
N GLN A 68 -10.62 3.04 10.18
CA GLN A 68 -11.10 2.62 11.50
C GLN A 68 -11.33 1.11 11.60
N LEU A 69 -11.76 0.48 10.50
CA LEU A 69 -11.94 -0.97 10.45
C LEU A 69 -10.59 -1.69 10.41
N ILE A 70 -9.64 -1.20 9.62
CA ILE A 70 -8.27 -1.70 9.58
C ILE A 70 -7.65 -1.66 10.98
N ASP A 71 -7.68 -0.51 11.64
CA ASP A 71 -7.17 -0.32 13.00
C ASP A 71 -7.84 -1.27 14.03
N ARG A 72 -9.12 -1.57 13.83
CA ARG A 72 -9.87 -2.46 14.71
C ARG A 72 -9.57 -3.95 14.49
N TYR A 73 -9.35 -4.35 13.24
CA TYR A 73 -9.27 -5.76 12.87
C TYR A 73 -7.85 -6.26 12.67
N GLU A 74 -6.94 -5.41 12.19
CA GLU A 74 -5.53 -5.75 12.11
C GLU A 74 -4.89 -5.67 13.49
N ARG A 75 -4.22 -6.74 13.89
CA ARG A 75 -3.68 -6.89 15.24
C ARG A 75 -2.25 -6.38 15.38
N SER A 76 -1.60 -6.12 14.25
CA SER A 76 -0.22 -5.61 14.20
C SER A 76 -0.10 -4.41 13.28
N PRO A 77 0.78 -3.46 13.59
CA PRO A 77 1.07 -2.35 12.69
C PRO A 77 1.64 -2.86 11.36
N ARG A 78 1.20 -2.27 10.27
CA ARG A 78 1.71 -2.57 8.92
C ARG A 78 3.18 -2.17 8.73
N GLY A 79 3.69 -1.28 9.57
CA GLY A 79 5.03 -0.73 9.43
C GLY A 79 5.18 0.07 8.13
N VAL A 80 6.18 -0.26 7.34
CA VAL A 80 6.39 0.38 6.03
C VAL A 80 5.47 -0.16 4.94
N TYR A 81 4.90 -1.35 5.14
CA TYR A 81 3.95 -1.95 4.20
C TYR A 81 2.75 -1.05 4.01
N THR A 82 2.35 -0.82 2.76
CA THR A 82 1.30 0.13 2.34
C THR A 82 1.58 1.61 2.59
N GLY A 83 2.78 1.95 3.08
CA GLY A 83 3.28 3.31 3.10
C GLY A 83 3.71 3.79 1.72
N SER A 84 4.45 4.88 1.68
CA SER A 84 4.97 5.46 0.45
C SER A 84 6.48 5.60 0.51
N LEU A 85 7.15 5.33 -0.61
CA LEU A 85 8.58 5.53 -0.79
C LEU A 85 8.83 6.27 -2.11
N GLY A 86 9.75 7.21 -2.09
CA GLY A 86 10.12 7.94 -3.29
C GLY A 86 11.05 9.10 -2.99
N TYR A 87 10.98 10.13 -3.80
CA TYR A 87 11.83 11.30 -3.65
C TYR A 87 11.04 12.60 -3.80
N ILE A 88 11.58 13.64 -3.23
CA ILE A 88 11.12 15.01 -3.36
C ILE A 88 12.34 15.83 -3.77
N THR A 89 12.21 16.59 -4.86
CA THR A 89 13.27 17.45 -5.37
C THR A 89 13.29 18.80 -4.63
N ALA A 90 14.37 19.55 -4.80
CA ALA A 90 14.47 20.88 -4.24
C ALA A 90 13.45 21.87 -4.86
N ASP A 91 12.99 21.61 -6.08
CA ASP A 91 12.00 22.41 -6.79
C ASP A 91 10.55 22.06 -6.40
N GLY A 92 10.38 21.04 -5.55
CA GLY A 92 9.08 20.61 -5.03
C GLY A 92 8.40 19.50 -5.82
N ASP A 93 9.03 19.00 -6.88
CA ASP A 93 8.54 17.80 -7.57
C ASP A 93 8.67 16.57 -6.68
N CYS A 94 7.74 15.65 -6.77
CA CYS A 94 7.81 14.39 -6.04
C CYS A 94 7.30 13.22 -6.87
N ASP A 95 7.90 12.07 -6.62
CA ASP A 95 7.44 10.79 -7.15
C ASP A 95 7.46 9.77 -6.02
N LEU A 96 6.29 9.17 -5.73
CA LEU A 96 6.08 8.31 -4.59
C LEU A 96 5.35 7.04 -5.03
N SER A 97 5.97 5.90 -4.76
CA SER A 97 5.36 4.59 -4.97
C SER A 97 4.76 4.05 -3.67
N ILE A 98 3.64 3.35 -3.78
CA ILE A 98 3.06 2.61 -2.65
C ILE A 98 3.90 1.38 -2.38
N LEU A 99 4.27 1.16 -1.11
CA LEU A 99 5.07 0.02 -0.67
C LEU A 99 4.21 -1.23 -0.52
N ILE A 100 4.00 -1.91 -1.64
CA ILE A 100 3.42 -3.26 -1.70
C ILE A 100 4.45 -4.20 -2.33
N ARG A 101 4.31 -5.51 -2.13
CA ARG A 101 5.25 -6.51 -2.65
C ARG A 101 6.69 -6.20 -2.26
N CYS A 102 6.90 -5.89 -0.99
CA CYS A 102 8.20 -5.56 -0.45
C CYS A 102 8.52 -6.41 0.77
N ALA A 103 9.79 -6.74 0.92
CA ALA A 103 10.34 -7.35 2.12
C ALA A 103 11.16 -6.31 2.88
N THR A 104 10.97 -6.23 4.18
CA THR A 104 11.72 -5.33 5.06
C THR A 104 12.64 -6.14 5.94
N HIS A 105 13.94 -5.84 5.90
CA HIS A 105 14.90 -6.46 6.81
C HIS A 105 14.93 -5.68 8.13
N VAL A 106 14.67 -6.41 9.23
CA VAL A 106 14.74 -5.86 10.59
C VAL A 106 16.01 -6.38 11.25
N GLY A 107 16.97 -5.49 11.45
CA GLY A 107 18.28 -5.82 12.02
C GLY A 107 19.42 -5.08 11.31
N ARG A 108 20.67 -5.49 11.61
CA ARG A 108 21.84 -4.96 10.95
C ARG A 108 22.07 -5.70 9.63
N CYS A 109 22.35 -4.97 8.56
CA CYS A 109 22.56 -5.54 7.22
C CYS A 109 23.73 -6.54 7.12
N ASP A 110 24.65 -6.54 8.12
CA ASP A 110 25.82 -7.41 8.19
C ASP A 110 25.60 -8.71 9.01
N LYS A 111 24.37 -8.95 9.46
CA LYS A 111 24.02 -10.10 10.29
C LYS A 111 22.72 -10.76 9.83
N ALA A 112 22.54 -12.02 10.19
CA ALA A 112 21.26 -12.67 10.09
C ALA A 112 20.19 -11.84 10.81
N GLY A 113 19.08 -11.58 10.15
CA GLY A 113 18.00 -10.76 10.65
C GLY A 113 16.64 -11.32 10.24
N LEU A 114 15.60 -10.69 10.75
CA LEU A 114 14.23 -11.03 10.43
C LEU A 114 13.79 -10.26 9.17
N TYR A 115 13.25 -10.98 8.19
CA TYR A 115 12.54 -10.36 7.09
C TYR A 115 11.04 -10.29 7.43
N ARG A 116 10.45 -9.14 7.17
CA ARG A 116 9.00 -8.94 7.26
C ARG A 116 8.45 -8.70 5.87
N ILE A 117 7.53 -9.52 5.44
CA ILE A 117 6.82 -9.41 4.17
C ILE A 117 5.38 -9.05 4.47
N GLY A 118 4.89 -7.96 3.86
CA GLY A 118 3.48 -7.59 3.90
C GLY A 118 2.79 -8.03 2.61
N ALA A 119 1.71 -8.78 2.74
CA ALA A 119 0.85 -9.17 1.62
C ALA A 119 -0.62 -8.98 1.98
N GLY A 120 -1.45 -8.78 0.97
CA GLY A 120 -2.88 -8.59 1.17
C GLY A 120 -3.61 -8.32 -0.15
N GLY A 121 -4.92 -8.26 -0.07
CA GLY A 121 -5.82 -8.03 -1.20
C GLY A 121 -6.87 -6.97 -0.92
N GLY A 122 -7.67 -6.65 -1.92
CA GLY A 122 -8.82 -5.78 -1.80
C GLY A 122 -10.07 -6.60 -1.51
N ILE A 123 -10.67 -6.37 -0.36
CA ILE A 123 -11.87 -7.11 0.07
C ILE A 123 -13.13 -6.35 -0.34
N THR A 124 -14.05 -7.04 -0.99
CA THR A 124 -15.38 -6.56 -1.36
C THR A 124 -16.47 -7.39 -0.69
N ILE A 125 -17.72 -7.00 -0.89
CA ILE A 125 -18.87 -7.77 -0.36
C ILE A 125 -19.01 -9.15 -1.01
N GLU A 126 -18.44 -9.33 -2.19
CA GLU A 126 -18.49 -10.57 -2.96
C GLU A 126 -17.26 -11.46 -2.74
N SER A 127 -16.28 -10.97 -1.96
CA SER A 127 -15.06 -11.70 -1.69
C SER A 127 -15.31 -12.95 -0.84
N ASP A 128 -14.72 -14.07 -1.24
CA ASP A 128 -14.63 -15.27 -0.44
C ASP A 128 -13.38 -15.19 0.45
N PRO A 129 -13.50 -15.35 1.78
CA PRO A 129 -12.37 -15.18 2.70
C PRO A 129 -11.19 -16.12 2.45
N ASP A 130 -11.46 -17.36 2.07
CA ASP A 130 -10.40 -18.36 1.84
C ASP A 130 -9.67 -18.04 0.53
N ALA A 131 -10.41 -17.65 -0.51
CA ALA A 131 -9.82 -17.22 -1.79
C ALA A 131 -8.96 -15.95 -1.65
N GLU A 132 -9.39 -14.97 -0.84
CA GLU A 132 -8.62 -13.75 -0.58
C GLU A 132 -7.34 -14.04 0.22
N TYR A 133 -7.41 -14.98 1.15
CA TYR A 133 -6.22 -15.44 1.88
C TYR A 133 -5.21 -16.12 0.95
N ASP A 134 -5.69 -17.03 0.11
CA ASP A 134 -4.84 -17.74 -0.86
C ASP A 134 -4.20 -16.75 -1.85
N GLU A 135 -4.94 -15.75 -2.31
CA GLU A 135 -4.41 -14.68 -3.15
C GLU A 135 -3.32 -13.87 -2.43
N ALA A 136 -3.53 -13.53 -1.17
CA ALA A 136 -2.52 -12.82 -0.37
C ALA A 136 -1.24 -13.63 -0.23
N MET A 137 -1.34 -14.95 0.02
CA MET A 137 -0.20 -15.86 0.10
C MET A 137 0.53 -15.99 -1.25
N GLN A 138 -0.20 -16.10 -2.36
CA GLN A 138 0.40 -16.12 -3.70
C GLN A 138 1.18 -14.83 -3.99
N LYS A 139 0.68 -13.67 -3.56
CA LYS A 139 1.38 -12.38 -3.70
C LYS A 139 2.68 -12.31 -2.91
N ALA A 140 2.76 -13.02 -1.77
CA ALA A 140 3.99 -13.12 -0.97
C ALA A 140 5.02 -14.09 -1.57
N GLN A 141 4.57 -15.11 -2.32
CA GLN A 141 5.39 -16.22 -2.78
C GLN A 141 6.63 -15.77 -3.58
N ALA A 142 6.49 -14.82 -4.48
CA ALA A 142 7.61 -14.34 -5.26
C ALA A 142 8.76 -13.73 -4.41
N LEU A 143 8.42 -13.13 -3.27
CA LEU A 143 9.42 -12.60 -2.33
C LEU A 143 10.03 -13.73 -1.48
N LEU A 144 9.24 -14.71 -1.10
CA LEU A 144 9.70 -15.89 -0.36
C LEU A 144 10.69 -16.69 -1.21
N ASP A 145 10.35 -16.94 -2.47
CA ASP A 145 11.23 -17.62 -3.43
C ASP A 145 12.56 -16.86 -3.62
N ALA A 146 12.48 -15.52 -3.73
CA ALA A 146 13.66 -14.67 -3.88
C ALA A 146 14.57 -14.66 -2.63
N LEU A 147 14.01 -14.92 -1.46
CA LEU A 147 14.74 -15.00 -0.19
C LEU A 147 15.18 -16.43 0.16
N ASP A 148 14.84 -17.40 -0.68
CA ASP A 148 15.09 -18.84 -0.44
C ASP A 148 14.54 -19.28 0.95
N CYS A 149 13.33 -18.82 1.25
CA CYS A 149 12.67 -19.05 2.53
C CYS A 149 11.38 -19.86 2.34
N ASP A 150 11.21 -20.89 3.17
CA ASP A 150 9.92 -21.55 3.35
C ASP A 150 9.15 -20.89 4.48
N VAL A 151 7.84 -20.72 4.31
CA VAL A 151 6.94 -20.22 5.36
C VAL A 151 6.39 -21.43 6.10
N SER A 152 6.67 -21.54 7.39
CA SER A 152 5.93 -22.42 8.27
C SER A 152 4.68 -21.74 8.83
N ASP A 153 3.68 -22.50 9.24
CA ASP A 153 2.46 -21.94 9.88
C ASP A 153 2.79 -21.09 11.12
N SER A 154 3.95 -21.32 11.74
CA SER A 154 4.45 -20.53 12.87
C SER A 154 4.98 -19.15 12.45
N ASP A 155 5.32 -18.97 11.18
CA ASP A 155 5.88 -17.72 10.64
C ASP A 155 4.79 -16.79 10.08
N VAL A 156 3.59 -17.33 9.85
CA VAL A 156 2.42 -16.54 9.48
C VAL A 156 1.85 -15.88 10.72
N HIS A 157 2.30 -14.67 11.00
CA HIS A 157 1.71 -13.87 12.05
C HIS A 157 0.42 -13.22 11.55
N ASP A 158 -0.70 -13.80 11.95
CA ASP A 158 -2.03 -13.17 11.84
C ASP A 158 -2.21 -11.97 12.81
N GLY A 159 -1.10 -11.44 13.31
CA GLY A 159 -1.08 -10.36 14.29
C GLY A 159 -1.31 -10.78 15.74
N ARG A 160 -1.29 -12.08 16.07
CA ARG A 160 -1.63 -12.56 17.44
C ARG A 160 -0.49 -12.53 18.42
N GLN A 161 0.76 -12.38 18.01
CA GLN A 161 1.90 -12.31 18.93
C GLN A 161 2.94 -11.28 18.47
N GLY A 162 2.96 -10.15 19.13
CA GLY A 162 4.00 -9.14 19.00
C GLY A 162 3.98 -8.25 20.22
N GLN A 163 4.59 -8.68 21.33
CA GLN A 163 5.03 -7.76 22.36
C GLN A 163 6.29 -7.07 21.83
N TRP A 164 6.16 -5.80 21.51
CA TRP A 164 7.30 -4.94 21.27
C TRP A 164 7.84 -4.53 22.65
N HIS A 165 9.06 -4.96 22.96
CA HIS A 165 9.83 -4.34 24.03
C HIS A 165 10.59 -3.17 23.42
N ASP A 166 10.44 -2.00 24.05
CA ASP A 166 11.09 -0.72 23.73
C ASP A 166 12.61 -0.82 23.63
#